data_6c7df6d3c4f6f41562c094a388113dc0
#
_entry.id   6c7df6d3c4f6f41562c094a388113dc0
#
_cell.length_a   1.000
_cell.length_b   1.000
_cell.length_c   1.000
_cell.angle_alpha   90.00
_cell.angle_beta   90.00
_cell.angle_gamma   90.00
#
_symmetry.space_group_name_H-M   'P 1'
#
loop_
_entity.id
_entity.type
_entity.pdbx_description
1 polymer ?
#
loop_
_entity_poly.entity_id
_entity_poly.type
_entity_poly.pdbx_seq_one_letter_code
_entity_poly.pdbx_strand_id
1 'polypeptide(L)'
;ATNPAAGGYLIPEIYLDQIIELLYSKTVIFELGAQKVPMANGNLNIPKMTGGARATWGGEARKIAKTQPTYGNIRLSAKRLEAIVPQTRELLMSTNYSADQLFANDLTRRMELGLDFGAMFGKGGEFQPLGVFTDKEVEHVDAKTLSNEDLADSNGKITADFPVFVRSKVLAKNVDDNKLGWAFNSVLEGYLMNLKTTTGAYIYRDEMNTGKLLGFPYRVSNQITTDTTGLTELAFGNWADLLVGEQMGLETYTTLDGSWVDEEGNQHNAFEENLAATRALMYVDIAARHKESFLHVKNIKAF
;
A
#
# COMPACT_ATOMS: atom_id res chain seq x y z
N ALA A 1 -36.87 9.11 -32.28
CA ALA A 1 -38.12 9.81 -32.00
C ALA A 1 -37.93 10.72 -30.77
N THR A 2 -37.69 12.01 -31.01
CA THR A 2 -37.41 13.00 -29.93
C THR A 2 -38.67 13.78 -29.51
N ASN A 3 -39.79 13.56 -30.18
CA ASN A 3 -41.04 14.23 -29.87
C ASN A 3 -42.00 13.30 -29.10
N PRO A 4 -42.34 13.60 -27.84
CA PRO A 4 -43.23 12.79 -27.01
C PRO A 4 -44.61 12.56 -27.65
N ALA A 5 -45.16 13.59 -28.32
CA ALA A 5 -46.47 13.53 -28.99
C ALA A 5 -46.47 12.65 -30.24
N ALA A 6 -45.32 12.26 -30.77
CA ALA A 6 -45.18 11.38 -31.97
C ALA A 6 -44.82 9.92 -31.62
N GLY A 7 -45.17 9.45 -30.43
CA GLY A 7 -44.96 8.04 -30.02
C GLY A 7 -43.67 7.79 -29.23
N GLY A 8 -43.00 8.84 -28.77
CA GLY A 8 -41.79 8.73 -27.97
C GLY A 8 -41.98 7.93 -26.66
N TYR A 9 -43.19 7.93 -26.10
CA TYR A 9 -43.53 7.14 -24.91
C TYR A 9 -43.72 5.64 -25.16
N LEU A 10 -43.76 5.22 -26.43
CA LEU A 10 -43.93 3.80 -26.76
C LEU A 10 -42.62 3.04 -26.95
N ILE A 11 -41.49 3.74 -26.86
CA ILE A 11 -40.17 3.12 -26.90
C ILE A 11 -39.78 2.83 -25.45
N PRO A 12 -39.76 1.55 -25.02
CA PRO A 12 -39.28 1.22 -23.65
C PRO A 12 -37.80 1.57 -23.54
N GLU A 13 -37.45 2.32 -22.54
CA GLU A 13 -36.03 2.52 -22.17
C GLU A 13 -35.54 1.18 -21.60
N ILE A 14 -34.52 0.62 -22.23
CA ILE A 14 -33.87 -0.60 -21.77
C ILE A 14 -32.81 -0.13 -20.77
N TYR A 15 -33.05 -0.36 -19.50
CA TYR A 15 -32.03 -0.21 -18.47
C TYR A 15 -31.21 -1.50 -18.39
N LEU A 16 -29.89 -1.37 -18.34
CA LEU A 16 -29.00 -2.49 -18.04
C LEU A 16 -29.16 -2.85 -16.56
N ASP A 17 -29.39 -4.12 -16.27
CA ASP A 17 -29.48 -4.64 -14.90
C ASP A 17 -28.12 -4.71 -14.19
N GLN A 18 -27.12 -4.02 -14.71
CA GLN A 18 -25.77 -3.99 -14.15
C GLN A 18 -25.35 -2.56 -13.81
N ILE A 19 -24.92 -2.36 -12.56
CA ILE A 19 -24.28 -1.13 -12.13
C ILE A 19 -22.79 -1.24 -12.49
N ILE A 20 -22.25 -0.22 -13.17
CA ILE A 20 -20.82 -0.15 -13.49
C ILE A 20 -20.08 0.21 -12.19
N GLU A 21 -19.25 -0.71 -11.71
CA GLU A 21 -18.43 -0.50 -10.51
C GLU A 21 -17.36 0.58 -10.75
N LEU A 22 -16.96 1.27 -9.68
CA LEU A 22 -15.85 2.22 -9.72
C LEU A 22 -14.52 1.49 -9.96
N LEU A 23 -13.60 2.17 -10.64
CA LEU A 23 -12.24 1.69 -10.79
C LEU A 23 -11.43 2.08 -9.56
N TYR A 24 -10.86 1.08 -8.89
CA TYR A 24 -9.97 1.26 -7.74
C TYR A 24 -8.52 0.97 -8.12
N SER A 25 -7.59 1.59 -7.41
CA SER A 25 -6.18 1.21 -7.48
C SER A 25 -5.99 -0.23 -6.94
N LYS A 26 -4.96 -0.90 -7.42
CA LYS A 26 -4.63 -2.26 -6.96
C LYS A 26 -3.94 -2.21 -5.61
N THR A 27 -4.24 -3.18 -4.76
CA THR A 27 -3.49 -3.44 -3.53
C THR A 27 -2.18 -4.13 -3.85
N VAL A 28 -1.11 -3.76 -3.16
CA VAL A 28 0.24 -4.23 -3.54
C VAL A 28 0.98 -4.95 -2.41
N ILE A 29 0.72 -4.63 -1.13
CA ILE A 29 1.53 -5.14 -0.02
C ILE A 29 1.50 -6.67 0.11
N PHE A 30 0.33 -7.28 0.00
CA PHE A 30 0.21 -8.75 0.10
C PHE A 30 0.71 -9.45 -1.15
N GLU A 31 0.54 -8.87 -2.34
CA GLU A 31 1.09 -9.42 -3.58
C GLU A 31 2.62 -9.40 -3.61
N LEU A 32 3.24 -8.45 -2.92
CA LEU A 32 4.69 -8.35 -2.74
C LEU A 32 5.21 -9.27 -1.63
N GLY A 33 4.33 -9.79 -0.76
CA GLY A 33 4.68 -10.81 0.21
C GLY A 33 4.58 -10.43 1.68
N ALA A 34 3.88 -9.34 2.04
CA ALA A 34 3.62 -8.97 3.43
C ALA A 34 2.94 -10.12 4.19
N GLN A 35 3.36 -10.32 5.43
CA GLN A 35 2.93 -11.44 6.25
C GLN A 35 1.84 -11.04 7.24
N LYS A 36 0.74 -11.81 7.27
CA LYS A 36 -0.30 -11.67 8.30
C LYS A 36 0.13 -12.38 9.57
N VAL A 37 -0.04 -11.71 10.71
CA VAL A 37 0.27 -12.25 12.04
C VAL A 37 -0.93 -12.06 12.95
N PRO A 38 -1.47 -13.12 13.57
CA PRO A 38 -2.63 -12.99 14.46
C PRO A 38 -2.24 -12.29 15.78
N MET A 39 -3.09 -11.35 16.22
CA MET A 39 -2.96 -10.64 17.49
C MET A 39 -4.15 -10.94 18.41
N ALA A 40 -4.13 -12.06 19.12
CA ALA A 40 -5.26 -12.55 19.92
C ALA A 40 -5.81 -11.55 20.96
N ASN A 41 -4.95 -10.68 21.51
CA ASN A 41 -5.32 -9.70 22.55
C ASN A 41 -5.14 -8.24 22.11
N GLY A 42 -5.09 -7.98 20.80
CA GLY A 42 -4.89 -6.64 20.25
C GLY A 42 -3.49 -6.06 20.41
N ASN A 43 -2.62 -6.70 21.16
CA ASN A 43 -1.22 -6.32 21.31
C ASN A 43 -0.33 -7.54 21.08
N LEU A 44 0.71 -7.36 20.30
CA LEU A 44 1.71 -8.39 20.03
C LEU A 44 3.10 -7.81 20.20
N ASN A 45 3.93 -8.45 21.04
CA ASN A 45 5.32 -8.12 21.22
C ASN A 45 6.18 -9.23 20.62
N ILE A 46 6.98 -8.91 19.64
CA ILE A 46 7.88 -9.83 18.97
C ILE A 46 9.31 -9.51 19.38
N PRO A 47 10.00 -10.38 20.14
CA PRO A 47 11.39 -10.14 20.48
C PRO A 47 12.26 -10.18 19.22
N LYS A 48 13.16 -9.22 19.08
CA LYS A 48 14.09 -9.09 17.95
C LYS A 48 15.51 -9.11 18.51
N MET A 49 16.41 -9.88 17.90
CA MET A 49 17.84 -9.77 18.20
C MET A 49 18.40 -8.58 17.42
N THR A 50 19.03 -7.63 18.13
CA THR A 50 19.61 -6.42 17.55
C THR A 50 21.13 -6.48 17.43
N GLY A 51 21.78 -7.42 18.12
CA GLY A 51 23.22 -7.65 18.00
C GLY A 51 23.56 -9.10 18.30
N GLY A 52 24.42 -9.68 17.47
CA GLY A 52 24.90 -11.05 17.63
C GLY A 52 26.24 -11.16 18.36
N ALA A 53 26.62 -12.37 18.71
CA ALA A 53 27.96 -12.66 19.21
C ALA A 53 29.01 -12.44 18.10
N ARG A 54 30.18 -11.94 18.48
CA ARG A 54 31.31 -11.77 17.53
C ARG A 54 32.25 -12.98 17.68
N ALA A 55 32.57 -13.62 16.58
CA ALA A 55 33.66 -14.57 16.50
C ALA A 55 34.97 -13.81 16.25
N THR A 56 36.02 -14.14 17.04
CA THR A 56 37.34 -13.55 16.88
C THR A 56 38.38 -14.65 16.76
N TRP A 57 39.35 -14.46 15.89
CA TRP A 57 40.52 -15.35 15.78
C TRP A 57 41.45 -15.08 16.97
N GLY A 58 41.77 -16.09 17.76
CA GLY A 58 42.66 -16.00 18.89
C GLY A 58 43.91 -16.83 18.68
N GLY A 59 45.04 -16.42 19.27
CA GLY A 59 46.24 -17.23 19.38
C GLY A 59 46.29 -17.97 20.72
N GLU A 60 47.26 -18.86 20.89
CA GLU A 60 47.54 -19.57 22.12
C GLU A 60 47.68 -18.60 23.32
N ALA A 61 47.04 -18.91 24.47
CA ALA A 61 47.04 -18.14 25.70
C ALA A 61 46.37 -16.73 25.66
N ARG A 62 45.57 -16.39 24.63
CA ARG A 62 44.77 -15.15 24.62
C ARG A 62 43.40 -15.36 25.23
N LYS A 63 42.97 -14.39 26.06
CA LYS A 63 41.58 -14.35 26.58
C LYS A 63 40.57 -14.11 25.43
N ILE A 64 39.53 -14.92 25.39
CA ILE A 64 38.43 -14.75 24.47
C ILE A 64 37.61 -13.52 24.94
N ALA A 65 37.38 -12.56 24.04
CA ALA A 65 36.51 -11.43 24.29
C ALA A 65 35.04 -11.92 24.41
N LYS A 66 34.43 -11.65 25.56
CA LYS A 66 33.02 -11.96 25.77
C LYS A 66 32.16 -10.95 25.00
N THR A 67 31.28 -11.43 24.16
CA THR A 67 30.23 -10.64 23.51
C THR A 67 28.88 -11.14 23.98
N GLN A 68 27.99 -10.21 24.33
CA GLN A 68 26.61 -10.54 24.71
C GLN A 68 25.69 -10.14 23.56
N PRO A 69 24.72 -10.99 23.19
CA PRO A 69 23.68 -10.59 22.24
C PRO A 69 22.80 -9.50 22.86
N THR A 70 22.36 -8.58 22.04
CA THR A 70 21.41 -7.53 22.41
C THR A 70 20.06 -7.82 21.80
N TYR A 71 19.00 -7.53 22.54
CA TYR A 71 17.64 -7.78 22.14
C TYR A 71 16.85 -6.47 22.08
N GLY A 72 15.94 -6.39 21.13
CA GLY A 72 14.94 -5.34 21.00
C GLY A 72 13.55 -5.97 20.95
N ASN A 73 12.57 -5.15 20.74
CA ASN A 73 11.17 -5.57 20.66
C ASN A 73 10.46 -4.85 19.51
N ILE A 74 9.68 -5.58 18.74
CA ILE A 74 8.72 -5.03 17.77
C ILE A 74 7.37 -5.11 18.43
N ARG A 75 6.70 -3.97 18.56
CA ARG A 75 5.37 -3.89 19.17
C ARG A 75 4.34 -3.58 18.11
N LEU A 76 3.32 -4.41 18.03
CA LEU A 76 2.10 -4.20 17.27
C LEU A 76 0.96 -3.94 18.26
N SER A 77 0.13 -2.94 17.98
CA SER A 77 -1.01 -2.55 18.80
C SER A 77 -2.19 -2.26 17.89
N ALA A 78 -3.22 -3.08 17.95
CA ALA A 78 -4.35 -3.04 17.05
C ALA A 78 -4.99 -1.65 16.98
N LYS A 79 -5.12 -1.14 15.77
CA LYS A 79 -5.76 0.12 15.43
C LYS A 79 -6.98 -0.15 14.58
N ARG A 80 -7.98 0.65 14.74
CA ARG A 80 -9.26 0.48 14.08
C ARG A 80 -9.26 1.14 12.71
N LEU A 81 -9.47 0.34 11.67
CA LEU A 81 -9.80 0.80 10.33
C LEU A 81 -11.30 0.61 10.13
N GLU A 82 -11.99 1.66 9.77
CA GLU A 82 -13.44 1.67 9.66
C GLU A 82 -13.94 2.46 8.46
N ALA A 83 -15.09 2.03 7.93
CA ALA A 83 -15.83 2.74 6.91
C ALA A 83 -17.33 2.55 7.14
N ILE A 84 -18.12 3.56 6.82
CA ILE A 84 -19.59 3.51 6.86
C ILE A 84 -20.12 4.03 5.53
N VAL A 85 -21.11 3.32 4.97
CA VAL A 85 -21.81 3.73 3.75
C VAL A 85 -23.30 3.76 4.03
N PRO A 86 -23.94 4.94 4.01
CA PRO A 86 -25.38 5.06 4.08
C PRO A 86 -26.00 4.73 2.72
N GLN A 87 -27.18 4.12 2.74
CA GLN A 87 -27.95 3.75 1.55
C GLN A 87 -29.44 3.86 1.83
N THR A 88 -30.24 4.14 0.80
CA THR A 88 -31.68 4.19 0.95
C THR A 88 -32.24 2.79 1.12
N ARG A 89 -33.22 2.63 2.02
CA ARG A 89 -33.89 1.35 2.24
C ARG A 89 -34.60 0.85 0.97
N GLU A 90 -35.07 1.75 0.13
CA GLU A 90 -35.72 1.42 -1.15
C GLU A 90 -34.74 0.73 -2.12
N LEU A 91 -33.48 1.16 -2.14
CA LEU A 91 -32.45 0.52 -2.94
C LEU A 91 -32.16 -0.91 -2.47
N LEU A 92 -32.12 -1.14 -1.14
CA LEU A 92 -31.95 -2.49 -0.58
C LEU A 92 -33.15 -3.42 -0.86
N MET A 93 -34.35 -2.87 -0.94
CA MET A 93 -35.57 -3.64 -1.24
C MET A 93 -35.77 -3.89 -2.74
N SER A 94 -34.98 -3.25 -3.61
CA SER A 94 -35.04 -3.45 -5.05
C SER A 94 -34.50 -4.83 -5.41
N THR A 95 -35.38 -5.68 -5.94
CA THR A 95 -35.03 -7.07 -6.31
C THR A 95 -34.24 -7.18 -7.60
N ASN A 96 -34.15 -6.12 -8.40
CA ASN A 96 -33.50 -6.13 -9.71
C ASN A 96 -31.97 -5.97 -9.61
N TYR A 97 -31.45 -5.48 -8.47
CA TYR A 97 -30.01 -5.27 -8.27
C TYR A 97 -29.57 -6.00 -7.02
N SER A 98 -28.46 -6.71 -7.11
CA SER A 98 -27.77 -7.26 -5.93
C SER A 98 -27.03 -6.13 -5.17
N ALA A 99 -27.78 -5.11 -4.77
CA ALA A 99 -27.24 -3.88 -4.17
C ALA A 99 -26.38 -4.18 -2.92
N ASP A 100 -26.88 -5.06 -2.04
CA ASP A 100 -26.14 -5.46 -0.84
C ASP A 100 -24.76 -6.02 -1.15
N GLN A 101 -24.68 -6.87 -2.18
CA GLN A 101 -23.43 -7.50 -2.56
C GLN A 101 -22.46 -6.51 -3.21
N LEU A 102 -23.00 -5.57 -4.00
CA LEU A 102 -22.22 -4.48 -4.59
C LEU A 102 -21.61 -3.60 -3.50
N PHE A 103 -22.40 -3.18 -2.51
CA PHE A 103 -21.92 -2.36 -1.40
C PHE A 103 -20.93 -3.09 -0.50
N ALA A 104 -21.16 -4.36 -0.22
CA ALA A 104 -20.21 -5.18 0.53
C ALA A 104 -18.86 -5.31 -0.20
N ASN A 105 -18.89 -5.50 -1.52
CA ASN A 105 -17.69 -5.56 -2.35
C ASN A 105 -16.97 -4.21 -2.39
N ASP A 106 -17.71 -3.09 -2.54
CA ASP A 106 -17.13 -1.74 -2.53
C ASP A 106 -16.46 -1.43 -1.20
N LEU A 107 -17.13 -1.72 -0.08
CA LEU A 107 -16.57 -1.56 1.26
C LEU A 107 -15.32 -2.41 1.46
N THR A 108 -15.34 -3.67 1.06
CA THR A 108 -14.19 -4.56 1.16
C THR A 108 -12.99 -3.99 0.41
N ARG A 109 -13.19 -3.55 -0.83
CA ARG A 109 -12.14 -2.92 -1.64
C ARG A 109 -11.60 -1.64 -1.00
N ARG A 110 -12.47 -0.81 -0.44
CA ARG A 110 -12.05 0.42 0.28
C ARG A 110 -11.23 0.12 1.53
N MET A 111 -11.62 -0.91 2.28
CA MET A 111 -10.88 -1.36 3.46
C MET A 111 -9.51 -1.92 3.09
N GLU A 112 -9.41 -2.72 2.02
CA GLU A 112 -8.14 -3.22 1.50
C GLU A 112 -7.21 -2.08 1.06
N LEU A 113 -7.75 -1.09 0.35
CA LEU A 113 -6.99 0.11 -0.05
C LEU A 113 -6.56 0.95 1.14
N GLY A 114 -7.41 1.08 2.16
CA GLY A 114 -7.08 1.77 3.40
C GLY A 114 -5.94 1.09 4.16
N LEU A 115 -5.93 -0.24 4.16
CA LEU A 115 -4.85 -1.03 4.75
C LEU A 115 -3.53 -0.84 3.98
N ASP A 116 -3.60 -0.92 2.66
CA ASP A 116 -2.45 -0.74 1.75
C ASP A 116 -1.85 0.68 1.89
N PHE A 117 -2.72 1.70 1.94
CA PHE A 117 -2.32 3.08 2.21
C PHE A 117 -1.68 3.23 3.59
N GLY A 118 -2.26 2.62 4.62
CA GLY A 118 -1.70 2.62 5.98
C GLY A 118 -0.32 1.98 6.06
N ALA A 119 -0.09 0.91 5.30
CA ALA A 119 1.19 0.22 5.22
C ALA A 119 2.28 1.05 4.52
N MET A 120 1.91 1.83 3.53
CA MET A 120 2.84 2.68 2.79
C MET A 120 3.00 4.05 3.44
N PHE A 121 1.92 4.77 3.69
CA PHE A 121 1.90 6.20 4.04
C PHE A 121 1.39 6.50 5.45
N GLY A 122 1.08 5.49 6.26
CA GLY A 122 0.61 5.69 7.62
C GLY A 122 1.58 6.56 8.43
N LYS A 123 1.04 7.56 9.15
CA LYS A 123 1.85 8.55 9.89
C LYS A 123 2.31 8.02 11.26
N GLY A 124 1.86 6.85 11.65
CA GLY A 124 2.08 6.34 13.00
C GLY A 124 1.24 7.06 14.06
N GLY A 125 1.37 6.65 15.31
CA GLY A 125 0.66 7.22 16.44
C GLY A 125 -0.40 6.28 17.00
N GLU A 126 -1.38 6.86 17.70
CA GLU A 126 -2.41 6.11 18.41
C GLU A 126 -3.44 5.48 17.46
N PHE A 127 -3.79 6.18 16.36
CA PHE A 127 -4.90 5.83 15.48
C PHE A 127 -4.48 5.28 14.11
N GLN A 128 -3.21 5.42 13.73
CA GLN A 128 -2.72 4.98 12.44
C GLN A 128 -1.45 4.14 12.57
N PRO A 129 -1.26 3.09 11.72
CA PRO A 129 -0.01 2.37 11.65
C PRO A 129 1.12 3.28 11.13
N LEU A 130 2.36 2.84 11.31
CA LEU A 130 3.53 3.53 10.76
C LEU A 130 3.90 2.89 9.42
N GLY A 131 3.74 3.63 8.35
CA GLY A 131 4.01 3.17 6.98
C GLY A 131 5.49 3.21 6.61
N VAL A 132 5.86 2.38 5.63
CA VAL A 132 7.25 2.25 5.15
C VAL A 132 7.81 3.57 4.60
N PHE A 133 6.97 4.41 3.96
CA PHE A 133 7.39 5.67 3.35
C PHE A 133 7.53 6.82 4.37
N THR A 134 6.95 6.65 5.55
CA THR A 134 6.94 7.65 6.62
C THR A 134 7.83 7.30 7.81
N ASP A 135 8.25 6.04 7.93
CA ASP A 135 9.10 5.59 9.03
C ASP A 135 10.52 6.15 8.88
N LYS A 136 10.93 7.01 9.81
CA LYS A 136 12.24 7.67 9.83
C LYS A 136 13.44 6.72 9.96
N GLU A 137 13.21 5.48 10.40
CA GLU A 137 14.27 4.47 10.52
C GLU A 137 14.47 3.70 9.20
N VAL A 138 13.54 3.80 8.26
CA VAL A 138 13.75 3.36 6.88
C VAL A 138 14.67 4.35 6.18
N GLU A 139 15.58 3.86 5.36
CA GLU A 139 16.47 4.75 4.59
C GLU A 139 15.67 5.46 3.50
N HIS A 140 15.75 6.79 3.52
CA HIS A 140 15.14 7.65 2.51
C HIS A 140 16.21 8.24 1.59
N VAL A 141 16.01 8.13 0.31
CA VAL A 141 16.84 8.76 -0.72
C VAL A 141 16.00 9.81 -1.43
N ASP A 142 16.53 11.01 -1.57
CA ASP A 142 15.88 12.06 -2.36
C ASP A 142 16.58 12.15 -3.73
N ALA A 143 15.84 11.86 -4.79
CA ALA A 143 16.38 11.85 -6.14
C ALA A 143 16.95 13.20 -6.58
N LYS A 144 16.41 14.31 -6.07
CA LYS A 144 16.90 15.68 -6.37
C LYS A 144 18.21 16.05 -5.69
N THR A 145 18.54 15.41 -4.57
CA THR A 145 19.72 15.74 -3.77
C THR A 145 20.88 14.78 -3.98
N LEU A 146 20.73 13.83 -4.91
CA LEU A 146 21.83 12.94 -5.26
C LEU A 146 22.96 13.73 -5.92
N SER A 147 24.16 13.62 -5.34
CA SER A 147 25.35 14.31 -5.84
C SER A 147 25.92 13.71 -7.13
N ASN A 148 25.38 12.58 -7.57
CA ASN A 148 25.83 11.86 -8.76
C ASN A 148 24.81 12.03 -9.89
N GLU A 149 25.14 12.86 -10.87
CA GLU A 149 24.34 13.12 -12.07
C GLU A 149 24.16 11.88 -12.96
N ASP A 150 25.04 10.88 -12.84
CA ASP A 150 24.87 9.59 -13.53
C ASP A 150 23.66 8.80 -13.02
N LEU A 151 23.15 9.10 -11.82
CA LEU A 151 22.01 8.43 -11.22
C LEU A 151 20.72 9.21 -11.38
N ALA A 152 20.76 10.51 -11.07
CA ALA A 152 19.61 11.40 -11.23
C ALA A 152 20.08 12.84 -11.42
N ASP A 153 19.32 13.62 -12.21
CA ASP A 153 19.59 15.04 -12.38
C ASP A 153 19.06 15.88 -11.19
N SER A 154 19.41 17.15 -11.15
CA SER A 154 18.97 18.10 -10.11
C SER A 154 17.46 18.32 -10.07
N ASN A 155 16.71 17.87 -11.07
CA ASN A 155 15.26 17.91 -11.12
C ASN A 155 14.61 16.60 -10.59
N GLY A 156 15.42 15.59 -10.25
CA GLY A 156 14.96 14.28 -9.82
C GLY A 156 14.66 13.30 -10.96
N LYS A 157 15.05 13.61 -12.19
CA LYS A 157 14.90 12.71 -13.33
C LYS A 157 15.97 11.62 -13.25
N ILE A 158 15.53 10.39 -13.05
CA ILE A 158 16.40 9.23 -12.87
C ILE A 158 16.92 8.70 -14.20
N THR A 159 18.13 8.15 -14.16
CA THR A 159 18.78 7.47 -15.28
C THR A 159 18.52 5.96 -15.26
N ALA A 160 19.03 5.25 -16.25
CA ALA A 160 18.96 3.79 -16.29
C ALA A 160 19.75 3.10 -15.16
N ASP A 161 20.80 3.73 -14.63
CA ASP A 161 21.60 3.14 -13.55
C ASP A 161 20.97 3.29 -12.17
N PHE A 162 19.95 4.15 -12.06
CA PHE A 162 19.30 4.41 -10.78
C PHE A 162 18.65 3.18 -10.13
N PRO A 163 17.87 2.32 -10.82
CA PRO A 163 17.33 1.11 -10.22
C PRO A 163 18.42 0.15 -9.71
N VAL A 164 19.57 0.08 -10.40
CA VAL A 164 20.72 -0.73 -9.98
C VAL A 164 21.32 -0.18 -8.68
N PHE A 165 21.44 1.14 -8.58
CA PHE A 165 21.89 1.81 -7.36
C PHE A 165 20.95 1.51 -6.16
N VAL A 166 19.65 1.66 -6.34
CA VAL A 166 18.64 1.35 -5.28
C VAL A 166 18.78 -0.09 -4.82
N ARG A 167 18.85 -1.04 -5.76
CA ARG A 167 19.06 -2.45 -5.47
C ARG A 167 20.34 -2.70 -4.67
N SER A 168 21.45 -2.14 -5.12
CA SER A 168 22.77 -2.33 -4.47
C SER A 168 22.77 -1.81 -3.03
N LYS A 169 22.11 -0.70 -2.76
CA LYS A 169 21.98 -0.13 -1.41
C LYS A 169 21.24 -1.05 -0.44
N VAL A 170 20.18 -1.70 -0.88
CA VAL A 170 19.42 -2.64 -0.04
C VAL A 170 20.23 -3.93 0.18
N LEU A 171 20.82 -4.50 -0.87
CA LEU A 171 21.61 -5.73 -0.76
C LEU A 171 22.88 -5.56 0.10
N ALA A 172 23.47 -4.36 0.12
CA ALA A 172 24.62 -4.06 0.97
C ALA A 172 24.33 -4.19 2.48
N LYS A 173 23.05 -4.24 2.87
CA LYS A 173 22.63 -4.42 4.27
C LYS A 173 22.40 -5.88 4.65
N ASN A 174 22.86 -6.83 3.83
CA ASN A 174 22.68 -8.27 4.01
C ASN A 174 21.19 -8.71 4.12
N VAL A 175 20.33 -8.06 3.37
CA VAL A 175 18.91 -8.39 3.29
C VAL A 175 18.76 -9.67 2.46
N ASP A 176 17.84 -10.56 2.89
CA ASP A 176 17.49 -11.75 2.12
C ASP A 176 16.85 -11.34 0.78
N ASP A 177 17.41 -11.80 -0.32
CA ASP A 177 17.00 -11.43 -1.67
C ASP A 177 15.81 -12.23 -2.22
N ASN A 178 15.36 -13.25 -1.49
CA ASN A 178 14.30 -14.16 -1.97
C ASN A 178 12.93 -13.48 -2.15
N LYS A 179 12.66 -12.39 -1.43
CA LYS A 179 11.36 -11.71 -1.42
C LYS A 179 11.46 -10.20 -1.56
N LEU A 180 12.49 -9.75 -2.26
CA LEU A 180 12.60 -8.35 -2.64
C LEU A 180 11.57 -8.02 -3.72
N GLY A 181 11.05 -6.81 -3.68
CA GLY A 181 10.09 -6.33 -4.67
C GLY A 181 10.04 -4.81 -4.75
N TRP A 182 9.57 -4.33 -5.87
CA TRP A 182 9.40 -2.91 -6.16
C TRP A 182 7.95 -2.50 -6.02
N ALA A 183 7.72 -1.32 -5.43
CA ALA A 183 6.42 -0.68 -5.41
C ALA A 183 6.55 0.76 -5.93
N PHE A 184 5.79 1.10 -6.98
CA PHE A 184 5.76 2.43 -7.58
C PHE A 184 4.44 2.65 -8.32
N ASN A 185 4.22 3.84 -8.86
CA ASN A 185 3.00 4.16 -9.59
C ASN A 185 3.10 3.86 -11.10
N SER A 186 1.97 3.93 -11.81
CA SER A 186 1.90 3.69 -13.25
C SER A 186 2.66 4.70 -14.09
N VAL A 187 2.82 5.93 -13.60
CA VAL A 187 3.55 7.00 -14.30
C VAL A 187 5.04 6.64 -14.35
N LEU A 188 5.59 6.20 -13.21
CA LEU A 188 6.99 5.75 -13.13
C LEU A 188 7.23 4.46 -13.92
N GLU A 189 6.25 3.53 -13.93
CA GLU A 189 6.32 2.34 -14.77
C GLU A 189 6.51 2.71 -16.24
N GLY A 190 5.66 3.59 -16.76
CA GLY A 190 5.74 4.08 -18.13
C GLY A 190 7.08 4.77 -18.44
N TYR A 191 7.61 5.53 -17.47
CA TYR A 191 8.92 6.17 -17.61
C TYR A 191 10.04 5.13 -17.71
N LEU A 192 10.10 4.16 -16.80
CA LEU A 192 11.12 3.10 -16.80
C LEU A 192 11.08 2.25 -18.07
N MET A 193 9.90 1.91 -18.57
CA MET A 193 9.73 1.20 -19.84
C MET A 193 10.19 1.99 -21.06
N ASN A 194 10.23 3.32 -20.95
CA ASN A 194 10.68 4.19 -22.06
C ASN A 194 12.15 4.55 -22.01
N LEU A 195 12.89 4.14 -20.98
CA LEU A 195 14.34 4.36 -20.92
C LEU A 195 15.05 3.61 -22.05
N LYS A 196 15.90 4.34 -22.77
CA LYS A 196 16.65 3.84 -23.94
C LYS A 196 18.13 3.99 -23.74
N THR A 197 18.88 3.10 -24.37
CA THR A 197 20.32 3.23 -24.58
C THR A 197 20.63 4.36 -25.57
N THR A 198 21.88 4.75 -25.67
CA THR A 198 22.35 5.71 -26.68
C THR A 198 22.10 5.24 -28.14
N THR A 199 21.96 3.92 -28.32
CA THR A 199 21.62 3.29 -29.62
C THR A 199 20.12 3.21 -29.89
N GLY A 200 19.25 3.68 -28.96
CA GLY A 200 17.79 3.69 -29.10
C GLY A 200 17.09 2.42 -28.69
N ALA A 201 17.80 1.39 -28.21
CA ALA A 201 17.19 0.17 -27.68
C ALA A 201 16.59 0.42 -26.29
N TYR A 202 15.44 -0.20 -26.00
CA TYR A 202 14.83 -0.12 -24.67
C TYR A 202 15.60 -1.00 -23.67
N ILE A 203 15.82 -0.47 -22.47
CA ILE A 203 16.65 -1.14 -21.45
C ILE A 203 15.82 -2.13 -20.64
N TYR A 204 14.69 -1.71 -20.11
CA TYR A 204 13.90 -2.49 -19.14
C TYR A 204 12.60 -3.06 -19.70
N ARG A 205 12.18 -2.65 -20.92
CA ARG A 205 10.86 -2.97 -21.45
C ARG A 205 10.59 -4.47 -21.51
N ASP A 206 11.53 -5.25 -22.01
CA ASP A 206 11.33 -6.69 -22.21
C ASP A 206 11.20 -7.42 -20.86
N GLU A 207 11.98 -7.02 -19.87
CA GLU A 207 11.93 -7.57 -18.54
C GLU A 207 10.65 -7.13 -17.81
N MET A 208 10.28 -5.85 -17.87
CA MET A 208 9.09 -5.30 -17.23
C MET A 208 7.80 -5.90 -17.80
N ASN A 209 7.77 -6.27 -19.07
CA ASN A 209 6.63 -7.01 -19.65
C ASN A 209 6.41 -8.38 -18.99
N THR A 210 7.42 -8.94 -18.34
CA THR A 210 7.29 -10.18 -17.54
C THR A 210 6.90 -9.93 -16.08
N GLY A 211 6.69 -8.66 -15.68
CA GLY A 211 6.35 -8.27 -14.31
C GLY A 211 7.54 -8.19 -13.36
N LYS A 212 8.77 -8.05 -13.91
CA LYS A 212 10.00 -7.96 -13.14
C LYS A 212 10.84 -6.76 -13.52
N LEU A 213 11.60 -6.24 -12.56
CA LEU A 213 12.62 -5.20 -12.75
C LEU A 213 13.90 -5.63 -12.03
N LEU A 214 14.99 -5.77 -12.75
CA LEU A 214 16.30 -6.28 -12.27
C LEU A 214 16.18 -7.65 -11.58
N GLY A 215 15.33 -8.55 -12.12
CA GLY A 215 15.08 -9.90 -11.60
C GLY A 215 14.04 -9.99 -10.49
N PHE A 216 13.60 -8.87 -9.90
CA PHE A 216 12.63 -8.83 -8.80
C PHE A 216 11.24 -8.42 -9.27
N PRO A 217 10.17 -8.98 -8.68
CA PRO A 217 8.81 -8.60 -9.02
C PRO A 217 8.55 -7.14 -8.69
N TYR A 218 7.72 -6.50 -9.50
CA TYR A 218 7.22 -5.17 -9.19
C TYR A 218 5.69 -5.16 -9.14
N ARG A 219 5.15 -4.21 -8.39
CA ARG A 219 3.72 -3.95 -8.33
C ARG A 219 3.46 -2.46 -8.46
N VAL A 220 2.39 -2.16 -9.17
CA VAL A 220 1.98 -0.79 -9.45
C VAL A 220 0.78 -0.44 -8.59
N SER A 221 0.90 0.64 -7.82
CA SER A 221 -0.21 1.22 -7.06
C SER A 221 -0.33 2.71 -7.34
N ASN A 222 -1.50 3.12 -7.81
CA ASN A 222 -1.80 4.54 -8.01
C ASN A 222 -2.15 5.28 -6.70
N GLN A 223 -2.10 4.59 -5.56
CA GLN A 223 -2.06 5.23 -4.23
C GLN A 223 -0.75 5.97 -3.97
N ILE A 224 0.35 5.53 -4.64
CA ILE A 224 1.59 6.29 -4.71
C ILE A 224 1.35 7.42 -5.70
N THR A 225 0.98 8.59 -5.18
CA THR A 225 0.54 9.71 -6.00
C THR A 225 1.71 10.38 -6.71
N THR A 226 1.40 10.99 -7.85
CA THR A 226 2.28 11.96 -8.49
C THR A 226 1.82 13.35 -8.08
N ASP A 227 2.71 14.18 -7.58
CA ASP A 227 2.38 15.56 -7.20
C ASP A 227 2.10 16.43 -8.43
N THR A 228 1.66 17.67 -8.20
CA THR A 228 1.36 18.65 -9.26
C THR A 228 2.58 19.03 -10.11
N THR A 229 3.79 18.74 -9.64
CA THR A 229 5.07 19.00 -10.33
C THR A 229 5.59 17.78 -11.09
N GLY A 230 4.85 16.67 -11.08
CA GLY A 230 5.21 15.41 -11.74
C GLY A 230 6.18 14.55 -10.94
N LEU A 231 6.35 14.84 -9.64
CA LEU A 231 7.22 14.06 -8.77
C LEU A 231 6.46 12.89 -8.16
N THR A 232 7.09 11.74 -8.13
CA THR A 232 6.55 10.50 -7.57
C THR A 232 7.56 9.84 -6.64
N GLU A 233 7.16 8.74 -6.04
CA GLU A 233 7.93 7.98 -5.08
C GLU A 233 8.02 6.51 -5.48
N LEU A 234 9.00 5.81 -4.95
CA LEU A 234 9.11 4.36 -5.07
C LEU A 234 9.64 3.76 -3.77
N ALA A 235 9.28 2.52 -3.51
CA ALA A 235 9.91 1.70 -2.48
C ALA A 235 10.48 0.42 -3.09
N PHE A 236 11.64 0.01 -2.57
CA PHE A 236 12.25 -1.27 -2.85
C PHE A 236 12.68 -1.92 -1.55
N GLY A 237 12.37 -3.18 -1.36
CA GLY A 237 12.76 -3.89 -0.15
C GLY A 237 12.20 -5.29 -0.03
N ASN A 238 12.47 -5.93 1.11
CA ASN A 238 11.94 -7.25 1.44
C ASN A 238 10.56 -7.12 2.09
N TRP A 239 9.52 -7.28 1.29
CA TRP A 239 8.13 -7.15 1.75
C TRP A 239 7.70 -8.26 2.72
N ALA A 240 8.41 -9.40 2.77
CA ALA A 240 8.15 -10.42 3.78
C ALA A 240 8.53 -9.97 5.20
N ASP A 241 9.33 -8.92 5.33
CA ASP A 241 9.63 -8.29 6.62
C ASP A 241 8.54 -7.31 7.07
N LEU A 242 7.55 -7.02 6.22
CA LEU A 242 6.39 -6.23 6.61
C LEU A 242 5.35 -7.14 7.26
N LEU A 243 5.11 -6.92 8.55
CA LEU A 243 4.15 -7.67 9.35
C LEU A 243 2.85 -6.89 9.44
N VAL A 244 1.76 -7.53 9.05
CA VAL A 244 0.40 -7.02 9.22
C VAL A 244 -0.24 -7.80 10.35
N GLY A 245 -0.27 -7.20 11.54
CA GLY A 245 -0.95 -7.77 12.70
C GLY A 245 -2.46 -7.63 12.57
N GLU A 246 -3.20 -8.71 12.72
CA GLU A 246 -4.64 -8.75 12.60
C GLU A 246 -5.24 -9.30 13.90
N GLN A 247 -6.02 -8.48 14.61
CA GLN A 247 -6.76 -8.90 15.79
C GLN A 247 -8.14 -9.41 15.38
N MET A 248 -8.82 -8.69 14.51
CA MET A 248 -10.13 -9.00 13.99
C MET A 248 -10.13 -8.75 12.50
N GLY A 249 -10.53 -9.75 11.74
CA GLY A 249 -10.71 -9.63 10.30
C GLY A 249 -11.80 -8.62 9.95
N LEU A 250 -12.03 -8.45 8.65
CA LEU A 250 -13.07 -7.56 8.17
C LEU A 250 -14.45 -8.07 8.61
N GLU A 251 -15.14 -7.27 9.40
CA GLU A 251 -16.54 -7.48 9.76
C GLU A 251 -17.41 -6.39 9.13
N THR A 252 -18.50 -6.80 8.51
CA THR A 252 -19.52 -5.90 7.95
C THR A 252 -20.83 -6.07 8.70
N TYR A 253 -21.46 -4.96 9.02
CA TYR A 253 -22.74 -4.95 9.72
C TYR A 253 -23.65 -3.88 9.12
N THR A 254 -24.85 -4.28 8.73
CA THR A 254 -25.89 -3.38 8.21
C THR A 254 -26.98 -3.17 9.28
N THR A 255 -27.33 -1.91 9.51
CA THR A 255 -28.38 -1.52 10.45
C THR A 255 -29.37 -0.55 9.81
N LEU A 256 -30.61 -0.61 10.28
CA LEU A 256 -31.66 0.34 9.94
C LEU A 256 -31.87 1.40 11.04
N ASP A 257 -31.24 1.19 12.21
CA ASP A 257 -31.38 2.01 13.40
C ASP A 257 -30.01 2.56 13.80
N GLY A 258 -29.53 3.56 13.11
CA GLY A 258 -28.23 4.17 13.39
C GLY A 258 -28.23 5.67 13.16
N SER A 259 -27.29 6.36 13.78
CA SER A 259 -27.01 7.76 13.47
C SER A 259 -25.51 7.92 13.20
N TRP A 260 -25.18 8.80 12.27
CA TRP A 260 -23.81 9.16 11.93
C TRP A 260 -23.74 10.64 11.58
N VAL A 261 -22.52 11.15 11.50
CA VAL A 261 -22.23 12.53 11.08
C VAL A 261 -21.52 12.44 9.73
N ASP A 262 -21.96 13.23 8.75
CA ASP A 262 -21.31 13.33 7.44
C ASP A 262 -20.01 14.17 7.48
N GLU A 263 -19.33 14.27 6.34
CA GLU A 263 -18.09 15.06 6.21
C GLU A 263 -18.33 16.57 6.39
N GLU A 264 -19.56 17.05 6.14
CA GLU A 264 -19.98 18.44 6.35
C GLU A 264 -20.38 18.72 7.80
N GLY A 265 -20.46 17.71 8.65
CA GLY A 265 -20.81 17.82 10.06
C GLY A 265 -22.32 17.75 10.35
N ASN A 266 -23.16 17.36 9.37
CA ASN A 266 -24.59 17.15 9.58
C ASN A 266 -24.85 15.80 10.22
N GLN A 267 -25.77 15.78 11.17
CA GLN A 267 -26.19 14.55 11.81
C GLN A 267 -27.32 13.89 11.01
N HIS A 268 -27.12 12.63 10.65
CA HIS A 268 -28.12 11.80 9.97
C HIS A 268 -28.66 10.73 10.92
N ASN A 269 -29.92 10.39 10.73
CA ASN A 269 -30.60 9.34 11.49
C ASN A 269 -31.26 8.37 10.51
N ALA A 270 -30.79 7.13 10.50
CA ALA A 270 -31.29 6.08 9.59
C ALA A 270 -32.80 5.87 9.71
N PHE A 271 -33.34 5.91 10.92
CA PHE A 271 -34.77 5.70 11.15
C PHE A 271 -35.64 6.85 10.61
N GLU A 272 -35.24 8.08 10.84
CA GLU A 272 -36.01 9.27 10.39
C GLU A 272 -35.94 9.48 8.88
N GLU A 273 -34.77 9.18 8.28
CA GLU A 273 -34.50 9.41 6.87
C GLU A 273 -34.78 8.19 5.98
N ASN A 274 -35.30 7.08 6.58
CA ASN A 274 -35.53 5.80 5.88
C ASN A 274 -34.27 5.26 5.19
N LEU A 275 -33.12 5.37 5.89
CA LEU A 275 -31.83 4.91 5.41
C LEU A 275 -31.41 3.59 6.08
N ALA A 276 -30.52 2.88 5.45
CA ALA A 276 -29.73 1.81 6.05
C ALA A 276 -28.26 2.23 6.05
N ALA A 277 -27.51 1.87 7.07
CA ALA A 277 -26.09 2.11 7.12
C ALA A 277 -25.35 0.79 7.21
N THR A 278 -24.43 0.56 6.27
CA THR A 278 -23.50 -0.58 6.31
C THR A 278 -22.14 -0.10 6.79
N ARG A 279 -21.69 -0.68 7.90
CA ARG A 279 -20.38 -0.40 8.51
C ARG A 279 -19.44 -1.57 8.24
N ALA A 280 -18.23 -1.27 7.82
CA ALA A 280 -17.11 -2.20 7.80
C ALA A 280 -16.10 -1.83 8.88
N LEU A 281 -15.55 -2.81 9.55
CA LEU A 281 -14.63 -2.64 10.67
C LEU A 281 -13.55 -3.72 10.63
N MET A 282 -12.29 -3.34 10.87
CA MET A 282 -11.20 -4.28 11.12
C MET A 282 -10.20 -3.68 12.13
N TYR A 283 -9.52 -4.55 12.86
CA TYR A 283 -8.49 -4.15 13.82
C TYR A 283 -7.14 -4.69 13.38
N VAL A 284 -6.25 -3.79 12.97
CA VAL A 284 -4.95 -4.12 12.38
C VAL A 284 -3.86 -3.18 12.88
N ASP A 285 -2.63 -3.64 12.83
CA ASP A 285 -1.43 -2.79 12.92
C ASP A 285 -0.35 -3.30 11.98
N ILE A 286 0.59 -2.43 11.62
CA ILE A 286 1.62 -2.72 10.64
C ILE A 286 2.97 -2.32 11.22
N ALA A 287 3.95 -3.20 11.08
CA ALA A 287 5.32 -2.89 11.46
C ALA A 287 6.32 -3.65 10.58
N ALA A 288 7.42 -3.00 10.24
CA ALA A 288 8.54 -3.65 9.57
C ALA A 288 9.40 -4.40 10.59
N ARG A 289 9.67 -5.70 10.34
CA ARG A 289 10.56 -6.54 11.15
C ARG A 289 11.99 -6.03 11.09
N HIS A 290 12.46 -5.72 9.89
CA HIS A 290 13.75 -5.12 9.61
C HIS A 290 13.53 -3.87 8.77
N LYS A 291 13.71 -2.70 9.37
CA LYS A 291 13.52 -1.41 8.69
C LYS A 291 14.61 -1.15 7.67
N GLU A 292 15.78 -1.71 7.91
CA GLU A 292 16.92 -1.69 7.01
C GLU A 292 16.68 -2.45 5.71
N SER A 293 15.67 -3.37 5.69
CA SER A 293 15.28 -4.15 4.50
C SER A 293 14.56 -3.30 3.44
N PHE A 294 14.22 -2.06 3.76
CA PHE A 294 13.52 -1.17 2.85
C PHE A 294 14.37 0.04 2.49
N LEU A 295 14.18 0.52 1.28
CA LEU A 295 14.65 1.79 0.77
C LEU A 295 13.50 2.54 0.13
N HIS A 296 13.23 3.74 0.60
CA HIS A 296 12.25 4.65 0.02
C HIS A 296 12.94 5.75 -0.77
N VAL A 297 12.50 5.98 -1.99
CA VAL A 297 13.00 7.07 -2.83
C VAL A 297 11.87 8.05 -3.10
N LYS A 298 12.13 9.31 -2.82
CA LYS A 298 11.19 10.40 -3.04
C LYS A 298 11.68 11.38 -4.11
N ASN A 299 10.77 12.23 -4.57
CA ASN A 299 11.07 13.30 -5.53
C ASN A 299 11.59 12.79 -6.89
N ILE A 300 11.12 11.66 -7.36
CA ILE A 300 11.46 11.12 -8.67
C ILE A 300 10.61 11.81 -9.73
N LYS A 301 11.23 12.43 -10.70
CA LYS A 301 10.55 13.01 -11.86
C LYS A 301 10.45 11.99 -12.98
N ALA A 302 9.23 11.58 -13.30
CA ALA A 302 8.98 10.56 -14.32
C ALA A 302 8.89 11.14 -15.74
N PHE A 303 8.50 12.40 -15.91
CA PHE A 303 8.41 13.10 -17.22
C PHE A 303 8.79 14.56 -17.10
#